data_3e63a3b4db1790f53f130dc5e34a5c8e
#
_entry.id   3e63a3b4db1790f53f130dc5e34a5c8e
#
_cell.length_a   1.000
_cell.length_b   1.000
_cell.length_c   1.000
_cell.angle_alpha   90.00
_cell.angle_beta   90.00
_cell.angle_gamma   90.00
#
_symmetry.space_group_name_H-M   'P 1'
#
loop_
_entity.id
_entity.type
_entity.pdbx_description
1 polymer ?
#
loop_
_entity_poly.entity_id
_entity_poly.type
_entity_poly.pdbx_seq_one_letter_code
_entity_poly.pdbx_strand_id
1 'polypeptide(L)'
;MASQLTDAFARKFYYLRLSITDVCNFRCTYCLPDGYKPSGVTNKGFLTVDEIRRVTRAFASLGTEKVRLTGGEPSLRRDFTDIIAAVRENDAIRQIAVTTNGYRLERDVASWRDAGLTGINVSVDSLDARQFHAITGQDKFNQVMAGIDAAFEAGFEKVKVN
;
A
#
# COMPACT_ATOMS: atom_id res chain seq x y z
N MET A 1 5.66 19.52 24.40
CA MET A 1 4.45 18.87 23.84
C MET A 1 4.67 18.71 22.36
N ALA A 2 4.54 17.52 21.81
CA ALA A 2 4.65 17.32 20.37
C ALA A 2 3.53 18.12 19.67
N SER A 3 3.87 18.91 18.67
CA SER A 3 2.87 19.64 17.87
C SER A 3 2.04 18.60 17.12
N GLN A 4 0.72 18.66 17.25
CA GLN A 4 -0.19 17.74 16.57
C GLN A 4 -0.81 18.45 15.37
N LEU A 5 -0.83 17.80 14.21
CA LEU A 5 -1.52 18.32 13.03
C LEU A 5 -3.01 18.42 13.32
N THR A 6 -3.50 19.66 13.34
CA THR A 6 -4.91 19.96 13.66
C THR A 6 -5.37 21.07 12.71
N ASP A 7 -6.59 20.98 12.19
CA ASP A 7 -7.18 22.05 11.39
C ASP A 7 -7.96 23.07 12.25
N ALA A 8 -8.52 24.07 11.58
CA ALA A 8 -9.32 25.12 12.23
C ALA A 8 -10.58 24.61 12.94
N PHE A 9 -11.00 23.35 12.69
CA PHE A 9 -12.15 22.70 13.32
C PHE A 9 -11.74 21.73 14.42
N ALA A 10 -10.49 21.78 14.91
CA ALA A 10 -9.90 20.88 15.91
C ALA A 10 -9.86 19.40 15.50
N ARG A 11 -9.95 19.08 14.21
CA ARG A 11 -9.77 17.71 13.72
C ARG A 11 -8.27 17.37 13.70
N LYS A 12 -7.95 16.21 14.25
CA LYS A 12 -6.58 15.71 14.35
C LYS A 12 -6.25 14.79 13.18
N PHE A 13 -5.07 14.96 12.58
CA PHE A 13 -4.61 14.15 11.46
C PHE A 13 -3.56 13.16 11.94
N TYR A 14 -4.01 11.98 12.34
CA TYR A 14 -3.16 10.89 12.81
C TYR A 14 -2.84 9.85 11.73
N TYR A 15 -3.37 10.04 10.51
CA TYR A 15 -3.31 9.07 9.43
C TYR A 15 -2.73 9.70 8.17
N LEU A 16 -1.63 9.10 7.66
CA LEU A 16 -0.98 9.46 6.40
C LEU A 16 -1.25 8.39 5.34
N ARG A 17 -1.74 8.79 4.18
CA ARG A 17 -1.70 7.97 2.96
C ARG A 17 -0.56 8.44 2.09
N LEU A 18 0.37 7.54 1.80
CA LEU A 18 1.57 7.82 1.00
C LEU A 18 1.55 6.99 -0.28
N SER A 19 1.40 7.67 -1.42
CA SER A 19 1.60 7.06 -2.72
C SER A 19 3.10 6.96 -2.99
N ILE A 20 3.61 5.75 -3.23
CA ILE A 20 5.04 5.48 -3.41
C ILE A 20 5.42 5.16 -4.85
N THR A 21 4.43 4.97 -5.72
CA THR A 21 4.60 4.69 -7.15
C THR A 21 3.31 5.00 -7.91
N ASP A 22 3.40 5.30 -9.18
CA ASP A 22 2.27 5.39 -10.11
C ASP A 22 2.16 4.13 -11.01
N VAL A 23 3.18 3.27 -11.00
CA VAL A 23 3.20 2.03 -11.79
C VAL A 23 2.14 1.06 -11.29
N CYS A 24 1.37 0.49 -12.22
CA CYS A 24 0.41 -0.57 -11.94
C CYS A 24 0.47 -1.64 -13.04
N ASN A 25 0.30 -2.89 -12.65
CA ASN A 25 0.25 -4.04 -13.56
C ASN A 25 -1.17 -4.45 -13.94
N PHE A 26 -2.21 -3.82 -13.37
CA PHE A 26 -3.60 -4.02 -13.74
C PHE A 26 -4.08 -2.89 -14.66
N ARG A 27 -5.17 -3.14 -15.37
CA ARG A 27 -5.81 -2.21 -16.32
C ARG A 27 -7.28 -2.02 -15.95
N CYS A 28 -7.54 -1.70 -14.69
CA CYS A 28 -8.91 -1.55 -14.22
C CYS A 28 -9.64 -0.48 -15.02
N THR A 29 -10.83 -0.82 -15.51
CA THR A 29 -11.64 -0.01 -16.42
C THR A 29 -11.97 1.38 -15.88
N TYR A 30 -12.03 1.52 -14.56
CA TYR A 30 -12.33 2.77 -13.86
C TYR A 30 -11.08 3.58 -13.45
N CYS A 31 -9.86 3.01 -13.59
CA CYS A 31 -8.62 3.63 -13.12
C CYS A 31 -7.61 3.83 -14.26
N LEU A 32 -7.10 2.75 -14.83
CA LEU A 32 -6.09 2.75 -15.90
C LEU A 32 -6.55 1.84 -17.06
N PRO A 33 -7.62 2.18 -17.78
CA PRO A 33 -8.21 1.31 -18.81
C PRO A 33 -7.24 0.95 -19.93
N ASP A 34 -6.32 1.86 -20.24
CA ASP A 34 -5.28 1.66 -21.26
C ASP A 34 -3.98 1.06 -20.69
N GLY A 35 -3.96 0.70 -19.40
CA GLY A 35 -2.77 0.30 -18.66
C GLY A 35 -1.87 1.48 -18.28
N TYR A 36 -0.86 1.18 -17.48
CA TYR A 36 0.13 2.19 -17.10
C TYR A 36 0.93 2.66 -18.31
N LYS A 37 1.02 3.97 -18.49
CA LYS A 37 1.88 4.61 -19.49
C LYS A 37 2.84 5.53 -18.75
N PRO A 38 4.18 5.37 -18.89
CA PRO A 38 5.11 6.30 -18.27
C PRO A 38 4.83 7.72 -18.73
N SER A 39 4.54 8.62 -17.79
CA SER A 39 4.43 10.04 -18.10
C SER A 39 5.82 10.56 -18.41
N GLY A 40 6.07 11.01 -19.64
CA GLY A 40 7.37 11.55 -20.07
C GLY A 40 7.81 12.85 -19.37
N VAL A 41 7.08 13.27 -18.33
CA VAL A 41 7.21 14.59 -17.70
C VAL A 41 8.14 14.59 -16.48
N THR A 42 8.51 13.44 -15.90
CA THR A 42 9.38 13.45 -14.72
C THR A 42 10.53 12.46 -14.82
N ASN A 43 11.71 12.93 -15.16
CA ASN A 43 13.00 12.26 -14.92
C ASN A 43 13.35 12.15 -13.42
N LYS A 44 12.43 12.43 -12.50
CA LYS A 44 12.71 12.55 -11.05
C LYS A 44 12.42 11.30 -10.25
N GLY A 45 12.12 10.17 -10.85
CA GLY A 45 11.91 8.92 -10.11
C GLY A 45 10.86 9.02 -8.98
N PHE A 46 10.65 7.91 -8.27
CA PHE A 46 9.82 7.87 -7.06
C PHE A 46 10.67 8.21 -5.83
N LEU A 47 9.99 8.56 -4.72
CA LEU A 47 10.66 8.74 -3.44
C LEU A 47 11.52 7.52 -3.11
N THR A 48 12.77 7.77 -2.75
CA THR A 48 13.68 6.74 -2.26
C THR A 48 13.27 6.27 -0.87
N VAL A 49 13.80 5.13 -0.41
CA VAL A 49 13.59 4.63 0.95
C VAL A 49 13.97 5.69 1.99
N ASP A 50 15.09 6.39 1.78
CA ASP A 50 15.55 7.44 2.70
C ASP A 50 14.64 8.67 2.72
N GLU A 51 14.09 9.05 1.59
CA GLU A 51 13.10 10.13 1.52
C GLU A 51 11.81 9.74 2.23
N ILE A 52 11.31 8.50 2.02
CA ILE A 52 10.14 7.97 2.72
C ILE A 52 10.40 7.95 4.23
N ARG A 53 11.58 7.51 4.67
CA ARG A 53 12.00 7.52 6.09
C ARG A 53 11.92 8.94 6.67
N ARG A 54 12.44 9.94 5.95
CA ARG A 54 12.39 11.36 6.39
C ARG A 54 10.97 11.88 6.46
N VAL A 55 10.14 11.62 5.43
CA VAL A 55 8.74 12.02 5.38
C VAL A 55 7.96 11.41 6.54
N THR A 56 8.05 10.11 6.74
CA THR A 56 7.30 9.41 7.80
C THR A 56 7.76 9.83 9.19
N ARG A 57 9.06 10.12 9.39
CA ARG A 57 9.58 10.67 10.65
C ARG A 57 9.01 12.07 10.94
N ALA A 58 8.95 12.94 9.93
CA ALA A 58 8.38 14.26 10.07
C ALA A 58 6.90 14.21 10.43
N PHE A 59 6.12 13.35 9.77
CA PHE A 59 4.70 13.17 10.10
C PHE A 59 4.51 12.51 11.47
N ALA A 60 5.36 11.56 11.86
CA ALA A 60 5.34 10.94 13.19
C ALA A 60 5.55 11.99 14.30
N SER A 61 6.48 12.92 14.12
CA SER A 61 6.71 14.03 15.07
C SER A 61 5.53 15.00 15.18
N LEU A 62 4.64 15.00 14.20
CA LEU A 62 3.40 15.77 14.15
C LEU A 62 2.16 14.96 14.58
N GLY A 63 2.34 13.78 15.17
CA GLY A 63 1.27 12.98 15.75
C GLY A 63 0.64 11.96 14.79
N THR A 64 1.26 11.65 13.66
CA THR A 64 0.81 10.54 12.80
C THR A 64 1.13 9.20 13.49
N GLU A 65 0.10 8.36 13.63
CA GLU A 65 0.20 7.02 14.24
C GLU A 65 -0.05 5.90 13.22
N LYS A 66 -0.57 6.26 12.05
CA LYS A 66 -0.92 5.30 10.98
C LYS A 66 -0.40 5.77 9.64
N VAL A 67 0.29 4.88 8.94
CA VAL A 67 0.72 5.08 7.55
C VAL A 67 0.07 4.02 6.66
N ARG A 68 -0.47 4.45 5.53
CA ARG A 68 -0.91 3.53 4.48
C ARG A 68 -0.08 3.75 3.22
N LEU A 69 0.62 2.72 2.83
CA LEU A 69 1.35 2.68 1.57
C LEU A 69 0.37 2.35 0.42
N THR A 70 0.43 3.13 -0.63
CA THR A 70 -0.44 3.02 -1.80
C THR A 70 0.28 3.51 -3.05
N GLY A 71 -0.44 3.67 -4.15
CA GLY A 71 0.11 4.18 -5.42
C GLY A 71 -0.74 3.70 -6.58
N GLY A 72 -0.09 3.33 -7.69
CA GLY A 72 -0.64 2.36 -8.63
C GLY A 72 -0.71 1.01 -7.92
N GLU A 73 0.32 0.19 -8.06
CA GLU A 73 0.47 -1.02 -7.24
C GLU A 73 1.80 -0.96 -6.46
N PRO A 74 1.76 -0.69 -5.15
CA PRO A 74 2.95 -0.45 -4.35
C PRO A 74 3.89 -1.66 -4.28
N SER A 75 3.34 -2.88 -4.34
CA SER A 75 4.13 -4.11 -4.28
C SER A 75 5.01 -4.35 -5.50
N LEU A 76 4.84 -3.60 -6.59
CA LEU A 76 5.71 -3.68 -7.75
C LEU A 76 7.08 -3.05 -7.50
N ARG A 77 7.21 -2.18 -6.51
CA ARG A 77 8.52 -1.66 -6.11
C ARG A 77 9.38 -2.79 -5.57
N ARG A 78 10.63 -2.86 -6.04
CA ARG A 78 11.58 -3.90 -5.62
C ARG A 78 12.01 -3.73 -4.15
N ASP A 79 12.03 -2.48 -3.70
CA ASP A 79 12.40 -2.06 -2.36
C ASP A 79 11.17 -1.90 -1.42
N PHE A 80 10.03 -2.52 -1.76
CA PHE A 80 8.80 -2.35 -0.99
C PHE A 80 8.93 -2.86 0.46
N THR A 81 9.63 -3.97 0.67
CA THR A 81 9.91 -4.50 2.01
C THR A 81 10.80 -3.55 2.82
N ASP A 82 11.81 -2.94 2.19
CA ASP A 82 12.68 -1.95 2.82
C ASP A 82 11.91 -0.67 3.18
N ILE A 83 10.93 -0.28 2.36
CA ILE A 83 10.03 0.84 2.65
C ILE A 83 9.20 0.56 3.90
N ILE A 84 8.63 -0.65 4.03
CA ILE A 84 7.87 -1.03 5.23
C ILE A 84 8.77 -0.95 6.46
N ALA A 85 9.98 -1.52 6.39
CA ALA A 85 10.96 -1.48 7.47
C ALA A 85 11.34 -0.04 7.85
N ALA A 86 11.59 0.83 6.87
CA ALA A 86 11.92 2.24 7.10
C ALA A 86 10.78 3.01 7.80
N VAL A 87 9.52 2.72 7.46
CA VAL A 87 8.37 3.29 8.17
C VAL A 87 8.29 2.76 9.59
N ARG A 88 8.59 1.47 9.80
CA ARG A 88 8.53 0.80 11.10
C ARG A 88 9.58 1.30 12.10
N GLU A 89 10.69 1.88 11.64
CA GLU A 89 11.69 2.51 12.50
C GLU A 89 11.12 3.62 13.42
N ASN A 90 9.95 4.15 13.12
CA ASN A 90 9.30 5.18 13.93
C ASN A 90 8.31 4.54 14.92
N ASP A 91 8.66 4.49 16.19
CA ASP A 91 7.82 3.91 17.26
C ASP A 91 6.46 4.57 17.42
N ALA A 92 6.32 5.85 17.05
CA ALA A 92 5.05 6.56 17.06
C ALA A 92 4.06 6.00 16.00
N ILE A 93 4.57 5.38 14.93
CA ILE A 93 3.72 4.77 13.90
C ILE A 93 3.34 3.35 14.34
N ARG A 94 2.11 3.22 14.87
CA ARG A 94 1.58 1.97 15.40
C ARG A 94 0.99 1.06 14.33
N GLN A 95 0.52 1.65 13.23
CA GLN A 95 -0.14 0.92 12.16
C GLN A 95 0.48 1.25 10.81
N ILE A 96 0.94 0.20 10.13
CA ILE A 96 1.44 0.28 8.75
C ILE A 96 0.54 -0.60 7.90
N ALA A 97 -0.19 -0.01 6.97
CA ALA A 97 -1.10 -0.72 6.09
C ALA A 97 -0.70 -0.56 4.63
N VAL A 98 -1.08 -1.51 3.79
CA VAL A 98 -0.98 -1.41 2.34
C VAL A 98 -2.37 -1.46 1.69
N THR A 99 -2.54 -0.75 0.58
CA THR A 99 -3.62 -1.02 -0.37
C THR A 99 -2.98 -1.60 -1.63
N THR A 100 -3.39 -2.78 -2.01
CA THR A 100 -2.79 -3.58 -3.10
C THR A 100 -3.87 -4.27 -3.93
N ASN A 101 -3.57 -4.54 -5.18
CA ASN A 101 -4.39 -5.41 -6.04
C ASN A 101 -4.19 -6.92 -5.75
N GLY A 102 -3.33 -7.26 -4.79
CA GLY A 102 -3.10 -8.63 -4.35
C GLY A 102 -2.16 -9.46 -5.22
N TYR A 103 -1.67 -8.94 -6.34
CA TYR A 103 -0.86 -9.69 -7.30
C TYR A 103 0.37 -10.39 -6.69
N ARG A 104 0.98 -9.78 -5.66
CA ARG A 104 2.20 -10.31 -5.02
C ARG A 104 1.97 -10.88 -3.61
N LEU A 105 0.74 -10.85 -3.10
CA LEU A 105 0.47 -11.28 -1.72
C LEU A 105 0.94 -12.71 -1.46
N GLU A 106 0.53 -13.68 -2.27
CA GLU A 106 0.88 -15.08 -2.08
C GLU A 106 2.38 -15.30 -1.91
N ARG A 107 3.19 -14.55 -2.66
CA ARG A 107 4.65 -14.70 -2.64
C ARG A 107 5.35 -13.93 -1.52
N ASP A 108 4.91 -12.70 -1.26
CA ASP A 108 5.72 -11.73 -0.52
C ASP A 108 5.11 -11.34 0.85
N VAL A 109 3.87 -11.73 1.16
CA VAL A 109 3.15 -11.26 2.35
C VAL A 109 3.83 -11.58 3.67
N ALA A 110 4.49 -12.75 3.78
CA ALA A 110 5.24 -13.12 4.97
C ALA A 110 6.39 -12.15 5.22
N SER A 111 7.18 -11.83 4.18
CA SER A 111 8.28 -10.86 4.30
C SER A 111 7.80 -9.44 4.66
N TRP A 112 6.61 -9.05 4.19
CA TRP A 112 6.02 -7.77 4.56
C TRP A 112 5.57 -7.75 6.03
N ARG A 113 5.06 -8.88 6.52
CA ARG A 113 4.72 -9.05 7.94
C ARG A 113 5.95 -8.91 8.82
N ASP A 114 7.02 -9.61 8.47
CA ASP A 114 8.31 -9.57 9.19
C ASP A 114 8.92 -8.17 9.19
N ALA A 115 8.79 -7.42 8.10
CA ALA A 115 9.24 -6.03 8.00
C ALA A 115 8.37 -5.05 8.83
N GLY A 116 7.22 -5.49 9.36
CA GLY A 116 6.38 -4.69 10.27
C GLY A 116 5.07 -4.20 9.68
N LEU A 117 4.62 -4.73 8.53
CA LEU A 117 3.27 -4.46 8.01
C LEU A 117 2.23 -5.01 8.99
N THR A 118 1.21 -4.20 9.31
CA THR A 118 0.18 -4.56 10.30
C THR A 118 -1.22 -4.74 9.71
N GLY A 119 -1.45 -4.32 8.47
CA GLY A 119 -2.77 -4.41 7.86
C GLY A 119 -2.73 -4.40 6.34
N ILE A 120 -3.67 -5.11 5.74
CA ILE A 120 -3.79 -5.25 4.29
C ILE A 120 -5.20 -4.88 3.84
N ASN A 121 -5.28 -4.07 2.79
CA ASN A 121 -6.49 -3.86 2.02
C ASN A 121 -6.25 -4.40 0.61
N VAL A 122 -7.04 -5.37 0.20
CA VAL A 122 -6.98 -5.97 -1.14
C VAL A 122 -8.14 -5.42 -1.98
N SER A 123 -7.82 -4.87 -3.14
CA SER A 123 -8.82 -4.45 -4.12
C SER A 123 -9.17 -5.63 -5.01
N VAL A 124 -10.38 -6.20 -4.82
CA VAL A 124 -10.83 -7.39 -5.56
C VAL A 124 -11.91 -7.02 -6.60
N ASP A 125 -12.74 -6.02 -6.31
CA ASP A 125 -13.83 -5.50 -7.15
C ASP A 125 -14.96 -6.49 -7.47
N SER A 126 -14.67 -7.80 -7.56
CA SER A 126 -15.66 -8.86 -7.73
C SER A 126 -15.17 -10.21 -7.23
N LEU A 127 -16.07 -11.01 -6.68
CA LEU A 127 -15.83 -12.41 -6.30
C LEU A 127 -16.18 -13.41 -7.43
N ASP A 128 -16.65 -12.94 -8.57
CA ASP A 128 -16.76 -13.72 -9.79
C ASP A 128 -15.52 -13.53 -10.67
N ALA A 129 -14.81 -14.61 -10.99
CA ALA A 129 -13.55 -14.57 -11.71
C ALA A 129 -13.65 -13.92 -13.11
N ARG A 130 -14.80 -14.11 -13.82
CA ARG A 130 -15.01 -13.52 -15.13
C ARG A 130 -15.27 -12.03 -15.02
N GLN A 131 -16.03 -11.61 -14.02
CA GLN A 131 -16.28 -10.20 -13.75
C GLN A 131 -15.00 -9.51 -13.26
N PHE A 132 -14.22 -10.15 -12.38
CA PHE A 132 -12.90 -9.67 -11.98
C PHE A 132 -12.00 -9.43 -13.19
N HIS A 133 -11.91 -10.41 -14.11
CA HIS A 133 -11.14 -10.25 -15.34
C HIS A 133 -11.68 -9.09 -16.21
N ALA A 134 -12.97 -8.96 -16.37
CA ALA A 134 -13.59 -7.88 -17.14
C ALA A 134 -13.28 -6.49 -16.57
N ILE A 135 -13.25 -6.36 -15.23
CA ILE A 135 -12.95 -5.09 -14.55
C ILE A 135 -11.46 -4.78 -14.56
N THR A 136 -10.60 -5.75 -14.23
CA THR A 136 -9.17 -5.52 -13.99
C THR A 136 -8.30 -5.70 -15.23
N GLY A 137 -8.83 -6.33 -16.28
CA GLY A 137 -8.08 -6.73 -17.46
C GLY A 137 -7.04 -7.82 -17.21
N GLN A 138 -7.16 -8.57 -16.08
CA GLN A 138 -6.18 -9.59 -15.66
C GLN A 138 -6.86 -10.89 -15.24
N ASP A 139 -6.37 -12.01 -15.75
CA ASP A 139 -6.77 -13.36 -15.30
C ASP A 139 -5.94 -13.79 -14.09
N LYS A 140 -6.17 -13.10 -12.94
CA LYS A 140 -5.38 -13.27 -11.72
C LYS A 140 -6.24 -13.52 -10.49
N PHE A 141 -7.53 -13.78 -10.67
CA PHE A 141 -8.47 -13.94 -9.56
C PHE A 141 -8.00 -15.00 -8.54
N ASN A 142 -7.68 -16.21 -9.01
CA ASN A 142 -7.24 -17.29 -8.12
C ASN A 142 -5.94 -16.98 -7.38
N GLN A 143 -4.98 -16.30 -8.06
CA GLN A 143 -3.74 -15.87 -7.45
C GLN A 143 -3.98 -14.82 -6.35
N VAL A 144 -4.91 -13.89 -6.56
CA VAL A 144 -5.27 -12.88 -5.56
C VAL A 144 -5.96 -13.54 -4.36
N MET A 145 -6.87 -14.50 -4.59
CA MET A 145 -7.53 -15.25 -3.51
C MET A 145 -6.53 -16.07 -2.69
N ALA A 146 -5.63 -16.82 -3.34
CA ALA A 146 -4.55 -17.53 -2.64
C ALA A 146 -3.65 -16.58 -1.83
N GLY A 147 -3.43 -15.35 -2.34
CA GLY A 147 -2.70 -14.33 -1.61
C GLY A 147 -3.43 -13.84 -0.35
N ILE A 148 -4.76 -13.79 -0.36
CA ILE A 148 -5.56 -13.46 0.83
C ILE A 148 -5.41 -14.57 1.88
N ASP A 149 -5.48 -15.84 1.47
CA ASP A 149 -5.28 -16.99 2.34
C ASP A 149 -3.87 -16.96 2.96
N ALA A 150 -2.84 -16.74 2.13
CA ALA A 150 -1.45 -16.58 2.58
C ALA A 150 -1.28 -15.41 3.60
N ALA A 151 -2.07 -14.35 3.48
CA ALA A 151 -2.03 -13.26 4.46
C ALA A 151 -2.54 -13.71 5.84
N PHE A 152 -3.59 -14.53 5.90
CA PHE A 152 -4.06 -15.11 7.17
C PHE A 152 -3.04 -16.10 7.74
N GLU A 153 -2.44 -16.95 6.90
CA GLU A 153 -1.37 -17.87 7.31
C GLU A 153 -0.15 -17.12 7.86
N ALA A 154 0.18 -15.95 7.31
CA ALA A 154 1.24 -15.08 7.81
C ALA A 154 0.88 -14.34 9.11
N GLY A 155 -0.32 -14.57 9.67
CA GLY A 155 -0.75 -14.03 10.96
C GLY A 155 -1.36 -12.63 10.91
N PHE A 156 -1.89 -12.20 9.76
CA PHE A 156 -2.71 -10.99 9.72
C PHE A 156 -4.11 -11.28 10.26
N GLU A 157 -4.47 -10.66 11.37
CA GLU A 157 -5.80 -10.85 11.99
C GLU A 157 -6.93 -10.19 11.18
N LYS A 158 -6.59 -9.16 10.39
CA LYS A 158 -7.55 -8.38 9.61
C LYS A 158 -7.01 -8.13 8.20
N VAL A 159 -7.67 -8.73 7.23
CA VAL A 159 -7.51 -8.44 5.81
C VAL A 159 -8.81 -7.81 5.32
N LYS A 160 -8.73 -6.59 4.82
CA LYS A 160 -9.90 -5.92 4.25
C LYS A 160 -9.93 -6.15 2.75
N VAL A 161 -11.07 -6.61 2.24
CA VAL A 161 -11.37 -6.74 0.81
C VAL A 161 -12.35 -5.62 0.43
N ASN A 162 -12.05 -4.91 -0.65
CA ASN A 162 -12.88 -3.82 -1.19
C ASN A 162 -13.34 -4.19 -2.58
#